data_a2f2148f4b45fcfad3049fdbf4093919
#
_entry.id   a2f2148f4b45fcfad3049fdbf4093919
#
_cell.length_a   1.000
_cell.length_b   1.000
_cell.length_c   1.000
_cell.angle_alpha   90.00
_cell.angle_beta   90.00
_cell.angle_gamma   90.00
#
_symmetry.space_group_name_H-M   'P 1'
#
loop_
_entity.id
_entity.type
_entity.pdbx_description
1 polymer ?
#
loop_
_entity_poly.entity_id
_entity_poly.type
_entity_poly.pdbx_seq_one_letter_code
_entity_poly.pdbx_strand_id
1 'polypeptide(L)'
;MGGVVSLKNILCLFLLFSFLSVFPALSLAQPLNLRSFGDLFPYISEERKNSAFSEEGLIRVLKAGESLELIPASGSGIDLHGELARREHNFQTEILAVLPHPSVPFSRLDAFNALGKISNLPNHLFFSHTRQSYVSLFQSATRLESNSRTVPIPDPSPASILPQSETIFLRLQDVNFGNTFYRGEFSSSHYGIIYHLTNFRTIRFLLFPVLREENLSATVYMEPLVEGMLIYVIAGADVSAFVASRIDIPSAIARRAELFLKWVSDGLQALH
;
A
#
# COMPACT_ATOMS: atom_id res chain seq x y z
N MET A 1 -37.83 -24.19 -73.66
CA MET A 1 -37.55 -22.76 -73.46
C MET A 1 -37.09 -22.61 -72.03
N GLY A 2 -35.78 -22.57 -71.84
CA GLY A 2 -35.14 -22.48 -70.50
C GLY A 2 -34.88 -21.03 -70.17
N GLY A 3 -35.39 -20.59 -69.05
CA GLY A 3 -35.10 -19.28 -68.43
C GLY A 3 -33.83 -19.35 -67.58
N VAL A 4 -32.77 -18.69 -68.04
CA VAL A 4 -31.51 -18.51 -67.35
C VAL A 4 -31.75 -17.48 -66.26
N VAL A 5 -31.78 -17.87 -64.95
CA VAL A 5 -31.81 -16.97 -63.81
C VAL A 5 -30.41 -16.39 -63.68
N SER A 6 -30.31 -15.09 -63.88
CA SER A 6 -29.06 -14.33 -63.81
C SER A 6 -28.40 -14.35 -62.46
N LEU A 7 -27.16 -14.81 -62.42
CA LEU A 7 -26.26 -14.94 -61.22
C LEU A 7 -25.97 -13.60 -60.55
N LYS A 8 -26.40 -12.47 -61.12
CA LYS A 8 -26.18 -11.12 -60.57
C LYS A 8 -27.10 -10.74 -59.36
N ASN A 9 -28.25 -11.40 -59.20
CA ASN A 9 -29.21 -11.07 -58.16
C ASN A 9 -28.98 -11.83 -56.87
N ILE A 10 -28.08 -12.83 -56.83
CA ILE A 10 -27.73 -13.57 -55.60
C ILE A 10 -26.58 -12.88 -54.83
N LEU A 11 -25.77 -12.08 -55.52
CA LEU A 11 -24.63 -11.40 -54.90
C LEU A 11 -25.01 -10.13 -54.09
N CYS A 12 -26.17 -9.53 -54.35
CA CYS A 12 -26.65 -8.36 -53.60
C CYS A 12 -27.34 -8.70 -52.26
N LEU A 13 -27.74 -9.95 -52.06
CA LEU A 13 -28.42 -10.35 -50.81
C LEU A 13 -27.47 -10.77 -49.69
N PHE A 14 -26.19 -11.04 -49.99
CA PHE A 14 -25.16 -11.43 -49.03
C PHE A 14 -24.35 -10.25 -48.43
N LEU A 15 -24.48 -9.07 -49.02
CA LEU A 15 -23.77 -7.86 -48.54
C LEU A 15 -24.55 -7.00 -47.53
N LEU A 16 -25.80 -7.35 -47.22
CA LEU A 16 -26.66 -6.58 -46.28
C LEU A 16 -26.74 -7.16 -44.86
N PHE A 17 -26.04 -8.25 -44.58
CA PHE A 17 -26.08 -8.89 -43.26
C PHE A 17 -24.76 -8.86 -42.49
N SER A 18 -23.74 -8.08 -42.90
CA SER A 18 -22.41 -8.04 -42.26
C SER A 18 -22.15 -6.78 -41.44
N PHE A 19 -23.16 -6.00 -41.13
CA PHE A 19 -23.06 -4.89 -40.16
C PHE A 19 -23.83 -5.22 -38.87
N LEU A 20 -23.58 -6.43 -38.31
CA LEU A 20 -23.85 -6.61 -36.90
C LEU A 20 -22.69 -5.92 -36.16
N SER A 21 -22.89 -4.64 -35.90
CA SER A 21 -22.03 -3.85 -35.01
C SER A 21 -21.81 -4.60 -33.73
N VAL A 22 -20.61 -5.17 -33.53
CA VAL A 22 -20.10 -5.52 -32.24
C VAL A 22 -19.94 -4.19 -31.48
N PHE A 23 -21.01 -3.75 -30.83
CA PHE A 23 -20.88 -2.77 -29.77
C PHE A 23 -20.03 -3.47 -28.72
N PRO A 24 -18.82 -2.95 -28.41
CA PRO A 24 -18.16 -3.39 -27.20
C PRO A 24 -19.15 -3.10 -26.08
N ALA A 25 -19.59 -4.14 -25.38
CA ALA A 25 -20.32 -3.97 -24.13
C ALA A 25 -19.43 -3.08 -23.27
N LEU A 26 -19.78 -1.80 -23.14
CA LEU A 26 -19.28 -0.96 -22.07
C LEU A 26 -19.67 -1.72 -20.81
N SER A 27 -18.71 -2.46 -20.24
CA SER A 27 -18.82 -2.98 -18.89
C SER A 27 -18.99 -1.74 -18.02
N LEU A 28 -20.22 -1.40 -17.72
CA LEU A 28 -20.55 -0.47 -16.67
C LEU A 28 -19.94 -1.11 -15.41
N ALA A 29 -18.76 -0.64 -15.03
CA ALA A 29 -18.17 -1.00 -13.76
C ALA A 29 -19.28 -0.73 -12.73
N GLN A 30 -19.75 -1.79 -12.07
CA GLN A 30 -20.74 -1.63 -10.99
C GLN A 30 -20.13 -0.64 -10.01
N PRO A 31 -20.91 0.37 -9.57
CA PRO A 31 -20.41 1.31 -8.57
C PRO A 31 -19.96 0.47 -7.38
N LEU A 32 -18.68 0.57 -7.02
CA LEU A 32 -18.18 -0.01 -5.78
C LEU A 32 -19.05 0.57 -4.66
N ASN A 33 -19.76 -0.29 -3.92
CA ASN A 33 -20.41 0.11 -2.68
C ASN A 33 -19.29 0.45 -1.69
N LEU A 34 -18.89 1.72 -1.64
CA LEU A 34 -17.90 2.20 -0.68
C LEU A 34 -18.47 2.04 0.72
N ARG A 35 -17.67 1.53 1.62
CA ARG A 35 -17.99 1.50 3.06
C ARG A 35 -17.73 2.88 3.66
N SER A 36 -18.42 3.21 4.74
CA SER A 36 -18.10 4.41 5.53
C SER A 36 -17.05 4.09 6.58
N PHE A 37 -16.41 5.12 7.13
CA PHE A 37 -15.51 4.95 8.26
C PHE A 37 -16.22 4.32 9.46
N GLY A 38 -17.50 4.67 9.69
CA GLY A 38 -18.30 4.07 10.76
C GLY A 38 -18.58 2.57 10.58
N ASP A 39 -18.64 2.08 9.34
CA ASP A 39 -18.81 0.64 9.08
C ASP A 39 -17.56 -0.15 9.49
N LEU A 40 -16.38 0.46 9.38
CA LEU A 40 -15.11 -0.17 9.72
C LEU A 40 -14.78 -0.05 11.21
N PHE A 41 -15.21 1.03 11.85
CA PHE A 41 -14.85 1.38 13.23
C PHE A 41 -16.11 1.77 14.05
N PRO A 42 -17.07 0.86 14.22
CA PRO A 42 -18.37 1.19 14.84
C PRO A 42 -18.26 1.61 16.32
N TYR A 43 -17.13 1.32 16.98
CA TYR A 43 -16.95 1.58 18.41
C TYR A 43 -15.80 2.56 18.69
N ILE A 44 -15.24 3.22 17.66
CA ILE A 44 -14.16 4.20 17.87
C ILE A 44 -14.72 5.48 18.55
N SER A 45 -13.96 6.04 19.48
CA SER A 45 -14.35 7.32 20.10
C SER A 45 -14.22 8.48 19.11
N GLU A 46 -15.01 9.56 19.29
CA GLU A 46 -14.93 10.75 18.44
C GLU A 46 -13.53 11.40 18.47
N GLU A 47 -12.84 11.37 19.62
CA GLU A 47 -11.46 11.86 19.73
C GLU A 47 -10.51 11.09 18.81
N ARG A 48 -10.56 9.75 18.86
CA ARG A 48 -9.73 8.89 18.00
C ARG A 48 -10.10 9.01 16.53
N LYS A 49 -11.39 9.19 16.24
CA LYS A 49 -11.85 9.45 14.88
C LYS A 49 -11.28 10.76 14.36
N ASN A 50 -11.40 11.85 15.13
CA ASN A 50 -10.83 13.15 14.75
C ASN A 50 -9.32 13.07 14.52
N SER A 51 -8.59 12.29 15.35
CA SER A 51 -7.17 12.05 15.13
C SER A 51 -6.90 11.27 13.83
N ALA A 52 -7.74 10.27 13.50
CA ALA A 52 -7.59 9.53 12.25
C ALA A 52 -7.81 10.39 11.00
N PHE A 53 -8.60 11.46 11.10
CA PHE A 53 -8.83 12.44 10.03
C PHE A 53 -7.87 13.64 10.06
N SER A 54 -6.94 13.69 11.03
CA SER A 54 -5.89 14.71 11.06
C SER A 54 -4.76 14.38 10.08
N GLU A 55 -3.92 15.36 9.79
CA GLU A 55 -2.77 15.19 8.88
C GLU A 55 -1.76 14.15 9.41
N GLU A 56 -1.57 14.07 10.74
CA GLU A 56 -0.67 13.12 11.37
C GLU A 56 -1.26 11.71 11.48
N GLY A 57 -2.59 11.58 11.43
CA GLY A 57 -3.30 10.33 11.70
C GLY A 57 -3.31 9.95 13.18
N LEU A 58 -3.94 8.84 13.50
CA LEU A 58 -3.96 8.23 14.83
C LEU A 58 -2.83 7.20 14.94
N ILE A 59 -1.83 7.49 15.77
CA ILE A 59 -0.64 6.65 15.97
C ILE A 59 -0.69 5.98 17.33
N ARG A 60 -0.48 4.67 17.39
CA ARG A 60 -0.31 3.89 18.61
C ARG A 60 1.01 3.13 18.58
N VAL A 61 1.85 3.38 19.55
CA VAL A 61 3.03 2.54 19.84
C VAL A 61 2.62 1.51 20.89
N LEU A 62 2.68 0.23 20.55
CA LEU A 62 2.27 -0.84 21.43
C LEU A 62 3.40 -1.25 22.38
N LYS A 63 3.06 -1.41 23.63
CA LYS A 63 3.93 -2.04 24.63
C LYS A 63 3.82 -3.55 24.53
N ALA A 64 4.82 -4.25 25.04
CA ALA A 64 4.80 -5.70 25.08
C ALA A 64 3.52 -6.23 25.77
N GLY A 65 2.77 -7.08 25.07
CA GLY A 65 1.50 -7.67 25.54
C GLY A 65 0.25 -6.83 25.27
N GLU A 66 0.38 -5.64 24.67
CA GLU A 66 -0.78 -4.89 24.17
C GLU A 66 -1.22 -5.45 22.80
N SER A 67 -2.53 -5.54 22.61
CA SER A 67 -3.14 -6.00 21.34
C SER A 67 -3.38 -4.83 20.38
N LEU A 68 -3.50 -5.17 19.08
CA LEU A 68 -3.94 -4.26 18.04
C LEU A 68 -5.40 -3.85 18.30
N GLU A 69 -5.71 -2.56 18.16
CA GLU A 69 -7.05 -2.00 18.39
C GLU A 69 -7.63 -1.25 17.19
N LEU A 70 -6.78 -0.93 16.21
CA LEU A 70 -7.18 -0.10 15.07
C LEU A 70 -7.37 -0.90 13.78
N ILE A 71 -7.46 -2.23 13.87
CA ILE A 71 -7.73 -3.07 12.68
C ILE A 71 -9.15 -2.78 12.18
N PRO A 72 -9.31 -2.43 10.89
CA PRO A 72 -10.62 -2.21 10.31
C PRO A 72 -11.49 -3.48 10.40
N ALA A 73 -12.78 -3.31 10.65
CA ALA A 73 -13.72 -4.43 10.65
C ALA A 73 -13.71 -5.15 9.29
N SER A 74 -13.64 -6.46 9.33
CA SER A 74 -13.70 -7.30 8.15
C SER A 74 -15.01 -7.11 7.40
N GLY A 75 -14.95 -7.01 6.07
CA GLY A 75 -16.15 -7.12 5.24
C GLY A 75 -16.50 -8.58 5.00
N SER A 76 -17.67 -8.83 4.39
CA SER A 76 -18.08 -10.19 4.04
C SER A 76 -17.04 -10.89 3.16
N GLY A 77 -16.53 -12.03 3.61
CA GLY A 77 -15.60 -12.87 2.86
C GLY A 77 -14.10 -12.53 2.99
N ILE A 78 -13.70 -11.60 3.88
CA ILE A 78 -12.31 -11.25 4.12
C ILE A 78 -12.04 -11.25 5.62
N ASP A 79 -11.08 -12.03 6.06
CA ASP A 79 -10.52 -11.95 7.40
C ASP A 79 -9.37 -10.92 7.42
N LEU A 80 -9.71 -9.64 7.56
CA LEU A 80 -8.71 -8.58 7.66
C LEU A 80 -7.79 -8.77 8.88
N HIS A 81 -8.32 -9.28 9.98
CA HIS A 81 -7.52 -9.49 11.17
C HIS A 81 -6.40 -10.51 10.90
N GLY A 82 -6.73 -11.68 10.35
CA GLY A 82 -5.75 -12.70 9.99
C GLY A 82 -4.75 -12.22 8.92
N GLU A 83 -5.22 -11.44 7.94
CA GLU A 83 -4.36 -10.91 6.89
C GLU A 83 -3.43 -9.78 7.37
N LEU A 84 -3.88 -8.90 8.26
CA LEU A 84 -3.10 -7.75 8.72
C LEU A 84 -2.21 -8.10 9.91
N ALA A 85 -2.68 -8.94 10.83
CA ALA A 85 -1.96 -9.38 12.02
C ALA A 85 -1.16 -10.68 11.81
N ARG A 86 -0.68 -10.93 10.59
CA ARG A 86 0.04 -12.18 10.23
C ARG A 86 1.17 -12.55 11.18
N ARG A 87 1.77 -11.55 11.82
CA ARG A 87 2.88 -11.72 12.73
C ARG A 87 2.83 -10.73 13.88
N GLU A 88 2.91 -11.25 15.08
CA GLU A 88 3.16 -10.44 16.27
C GLU A 88 4.66 -10.19 16.41
N HIS A 89 5.01 -8.96 16.77
CA HIS A 89 6.37 -8.55 17.06
C HIS A 89 6.47 -8.03 18.50
N ASN A 90 7.67 -8.11 19.09
CA ASN A 90 7.87 -7.57 20.44
C ASN A 90 7.88 -6.02 20.49
N PHE A 91 7.99 -5.36 19.34
CA PHE A 91 7.76 -3.91 19.19
C PHE A 91 6.84 -3.69 18.00
N GLN A 92 5.71 -3.02 18.21
CA GLN A 92 4.73 -2.76 17.17
C GLN A 92 4.22 -1.32 17.22
N THR A 93 3.78 -0.83 16.08
CA THR A 93 3.10 0.46 15.93
C THR A 93 1.92 0.28 14.99
N GLU A 94 0.77 0.83 15.35
CA GLU A 94 -0.40 0.99 14.48
C GLU A 94 -0.53 2.45 14.06
N ILE A 95 -0.92 2.68 12.81
CA ILE A 95 -1.35 3.99 12.32
C ILE A 95 -2.66 3.83 11.58
N LEU A 96 -3.60 4.72 11.87
CA LEU A 96 -4.87 4.82 11.18
C LEU A 96 -5.03 6.26 10.68
N ALA A 97 -5.19 6.43 9.37
CA ALA A 97 -5.43 7.72 8.77
C ALA A 97 -6.51 7.64 7.69
N VAL A 98 -7.22 8.74 7.48
CA VAL A 98 -8.15 8.92 6.37
C VAL A 98 -7.76 10.18 5.62
N LEU A 99 -7.31 10.00 4.38
CA LEU A 99 -7.01 11.09 3.48
C LEU A 99 -8.30 11.51 2.76
N PRO A 100 -8.84 12.72 2.95
CA PRO A 100 -10.05 13.16 2.29
C PRO A 100 -9.95 13.08 0.77
N HIS A 101 -11.05 12.75 0.09
CA HIS A 101 -11.09 12.75 -1.37
C HIS A 101 -10.83 14.14 -1.94
N PRO A 102 -10.08 14.23 -3.05
CA PRO A 102 -10.10 15.41 -3.92
C PRO A 102 -11.44 15.48 -4.67
N SER A 103 -11.52 16.33 -5.71
CA SER A 103 -12.71 16.45 -6.55
C SER A 103 -13.16 15.12 -7.21
N VAL A 104 -12.21 14.23 -7.49
CA VAL A 104 -12.44 12.86 -7.99
C VAL A 104 -12.09 11.88 -6.86
N PRO A 105 -13.00 10.98 -6.47
CA PRO A 105 -12.72 10.03 -5.42
C PRO A 105 -11.54 9.10 -5.74
N PHE A 106 -10.69 8.84 -4.75
CA PHE A 106 -9.62 7.86 -4.86
C PHE A 106 -10.16 6.46 -5.16
N SER A 107 -9.42 5.73 -5.96
CA SER A 107 -9.67 4.32 -6.28
C SER A 107 -8.59 3.41 -5.68
N ARG A 108 -8.83 2.09 -5.69
CA ARG A 108 -7.79 1.09 -5.33
C ARG A 108 -6.60 1.11 -6.30
N LEU A 109 -6.84 1.50 -7.56
CA LEU A 109 -5.78 1.65 -8.55
C LEU A 109 -4.87 2.83 -8.23
N ASP A 110 -5.43 3.94 -7.72
CA ASP A 110 -4.64 5.10 -7.26
C ASP A 110 -3.76 4.70 -6.08
N ALA A 111 -4.31 3.96 -5.11
CA ALA A 111 -3.55 3.44 -3.99
C ALA A 111 -2.38 2.53 -4.45
N PHE A 112 -2.61 1.64 -5.40
CA PHE A 112 -1.57 0.80 -5.99
C PHE A 112 -0.49 1.63 -6.71
N ASN A 113 -0.89 2.61 -7.52
CA ASN A 113 0.03 3.47 -8.26
C ASN A 113 0.85 4.38 -7.34
N ALA A 114 0.26 4.87 -6.24
CA ALA A 114 0.99 5.64 -5.23
C ALA A 114 2.11 4.81 -4.59
N LEU A 115 1.83 3.54 -4.22
CA LEU A 115 2.82 2.61 -3.68
C LEU A 115 3.91 2.21 -4.69
N GLY A 116 3.68 2.37 -5.99
CA GLY A 116 4.64 2.08 -7.05
C GLY A 116 5.80 3.09 -7.16
N LYS A 117 5.68 4.29 -6.59
CA LYS A 117 6.66 5.40 -6.71
C LYS A 117 7.73 5.36 -5.61
N ILE A 118 8.42 4.23 -5.50
CA ILE A 118 9.42 3.98 -4.43
C ILE A 118 10.57 4.99 -4.46
N SER A 119 11.04 5.40 -5.65
CA SER A 119 12.16 6.35 -5.80
C SER A 119 11.89 7.73 -5.18
N ASN A 120 10.62 8.08 -4.92
CA ASN A 120 10.23 9.34 -4.29
C ASN A 120 10.33 9.30 -2.75
N LEU A 121 10.42 8.12 -2.14
CA LEU A 121 10.47 7.98 -0.68
C LEU A 121 11.56 8.83 0.00
N PRO A 122 12.78 8.99 -0.54
CA PRO A 122 13.82 9.83 0.06
C PRO A 122 13.50 11.33 0.13
N ASN A 123 12.54 11.80 -0.65
CA ASN A 123 12.13 13.21 -0.67
C ASN A 123 11.27 13.61 0.53
N HIS A 124 10.79 12.62 1.29
CA HIS A 124 9.95 12.84 2.47
C HIS A 124 10.82 13.01 3.71
N LEU A 125 10.64 14.14 4.36
CA LEU A 125 11.45 14.54 5.52
C LEU A 125 10.61 14.43 6.79
N PHE A 126 11.26 14.08 7.90
CA PHE A 126 10.68 14.17 9.23
C PHE A 126 11.43 15.22 10.07
N PHE A 127 10.75 15.82 11.03
CA PHE A 127 11.39 16.76 11.95
C PHE A 127 12.17 16.03 13.04
N SER A 128 13.46 16.21 13.07
CA SER A 128 14.34 15.65 14.09
C SER A 128 14.44 16.59 15.28
N HIS A 129 13.79 16.25 16.39
CA HIS A 129 13.88 17.04 17.62
C HIS A 129 15.31 17.14 18.14
N THR A 130 16.14 16.13 17.96
CA THR A 130 17.57 16.16 18.36
C THR A 130 18.39 17.12 17.50
N ARG A 131 18.11 17.20 16.20
CA ARG A 131 18.83 18.08 15.26
C ARG A 131 18.16 19.43 15.06
N GLN A 132 16.92 19.62 15.59
CA GLN A 132 16.11 20.81 15.38
C GLN A 132 15.97 21.18 13.88
N SER A 133 15.86 20.17 13.02
CA SER A 133 15.77 20.34 11.56
C SER A 133 15.05 19.18 10.89
N TYR A 134 14.53 19.45 9.71
CA TYR A 134 13.98 18.41 8.85
C TYR A 134 15.10 17.58 8.23
N VAL A 135 15.02 16.27 8.36
CA VAL A 135 16.01 15.32 7.85
C VAL A 135 15.35 14.15 7.12
N SER A 136 16.05 13.60 6.15
CA SER A 136 15.62 12.37 5.48
C SER A 136 16.03 11.15 6.30
N LEU A 137 15.17 10.13 6.33
CA LEU A 137 15.50 8.79 6.84
C LEU A 137 16.18 7.91 5.78
N PHE A 138 15.92 8.18 4.51
CA PHE A 138 16.43 7.39 3.40
C PHE A 138 17.21 8.27 2.43
N GLN A 139 18.44 7.87 2.08
CA GLN A 139 19.25 8.54 1.06
C GLN A 139 18.87 8.12 -0.35
N SER A 140 18.42 6.88 -0.50
CA SER A 140 17.87 6.35 -1.75
C SER A 140 16.88 5.23 -1.50
N ALA A 141 15.94 5.07 -2.42
CA ALA A 141 15.00 3.97 -2.46
C ALA A 141 14.92 3.46 -3.90
N THR A 142 15.03 2.16 -4.10
CA THR A 142 15.19 1.58 -5.43
C THR A 142 14.51 0.23 -5.52
N ARG A 143 13.77 -0.03 -6.60
CA ARG A 143 13.32 -1.39 -6.94
C ARG A 143 14.51 -2.23 -7.42
N LEU A 144 14.42 -3.53 -7.18
CA LEU A 144 15.43 -4.51 -7.59
C LEU A 144 14.79 -5.54 -8.51
N GLU A 145 15.59 -6.12 -9.39
CA GLU A 145 15.14 -7.17 -10.32
C GLU A 145 14.62 -8.41 -9.56
N SER A 146 15.31 -8.83 -8.51
CA SER A 146 14.92 -9.96 -7.66
C SER A 146 15.68 -9.95 -6.31
N ASN A 147 15.36 -10.90 -5.42
CA ASN A 147 16.09 -11.09 -4.17
C ASN A 147 17.55 -11.57 -4.37
N SER A 148 17.80 -12.34 -5.43
CA SER A 148 19.15 -12.87 -5.77
C SER A 148 19.96 -11.87 -6.62
N ARG A 149 19.29 -11.16 -7.53
CA ARG A 149 19.89 -10.12 -8.37
C ARG A 149 19.50 -8.75 -7.86
N THR A 150 20.36 -8.13 -7.06
CA THR A 150 20.14 -6.79 -6.50
C THR A 150 20.47 -5.68 -7.49
N VAL A 151 20.15 -5.90 -8.77
CA VAL A 151 20.29 -4.91 -9.84
C VAL A 151 19.13 -3.92 -9.75
N PRO A 152 19.41 -2.61 -9.70
CA PRO A 152 18.38 -1.58 -9.70
C PRO A 152 17.57 -1.62 -10.99
N ILE A 153 16.25 -1.49 -10.84
CA ILE A 153 15.30 -1.27 -11.95
C ILE A 153 14.49 0.00 -11.68
N PRO A 154 14.03 0.72 -12.71
CA PRO A 154 13.20 1.90 -12.53
C PRO A 154 11.84 1.57 -11.89
N ASP A 155 11.21 2.57 -11.29
CA ASP A 155 9.80 2.47 -10.90
C ASP A 155 8.94 2.22 -12.14
N PRO A 156 7.85 1.46 -12.01
CA PRO A 156 6.96 1.20 -13.13
C PRO A 156 6.22 2.47 -13.56
N SER A 157 5.80 2.52 -14.81
CA SER A 157 4.76 3.43 -15.23
C SER A 157 3.47 3.15 -14.46
N PRO A 158 2.61 4.15 -14.22
CA PRO A 158 1.32 3.93 -13.59
C PRO A 158 0.54 2.83 -14.30
N ALA A 159 0.03 1.87 -13.55
CA ALA A 159 -0.80 0.81 -14.08
C ALA A 159 -2.17 1.38 -14.49
N SER A 160 -2.74 0.86 -15.57
CA SER A 160 -4.11 1.16 -15.99
C SER A 160 -5.12 0.12 -15.50
N ILE A 161 -4.64 -1.01 -14.99
CA ILE A 161 -5.46 -2.12 -14.45
C ILE A 161 -4.83 -2.54 -13.12
N LEU A 162 -5.68 -2.68 -12.09
CA LEU A 162 -5.26 -3.16 -10.78
C LEU A 162 -4.87 -4.64 -10.87
N PRO A 163 -3.62 -5.02 -10.55
CA PRO A 163 -3.24 -6.43 -10.51
C PRO A 163 -3.91 -7.15 -9.35
N GLN A 164 -4.08 -8.47 -9.47
CA GLN A 164 -4.57 -9.31 -8.37
C GLN A 164 -3.52 -9.46 -7.27
N SER A 165 -2.26 -9.65 -7.65
CA SER A 165 -1.11 -9.74 -6.76
C SER A 165 0.17 -9.35 -7.50
N GLU A 166 1.17 -8.88 -6.75
CA GLU A 166 2.52 -8.58 -7.25
C GLU A 166 3.53 -8.81 -6.13
N THR A 167 4.72 -9.29 -6.48
CA THR A 167 5.87 -9.34 -5.57
C THR A 167 6.97 -8.44 -6.11
N ILE A 168 7.49 -7.57 -5.27
CA ILE A 168 8.58 -6.66 -5.62
C ILE A 168 9.72 -6.79 -4.62
N PHE A 169 10.92 -6.40 -5.04
CA PHE A 169 12.10 -6.35 -4.18
C PHE A 169 12.64 -4.93 -4.14
N LEU A 170 13.03 -4.49 -2.95
CA LEU A 170 13.43 -3.11 -2.69
C LEU A 170 14.77 -3.07 -1.97
N ARG A 171 15.54 -2.03 -2.27
CA ARG A 171 16.67 -1.59 -1.47
C ARG A 171 16.41 -0.16 -1.01
N LEU A 172 16.44 0.04 0.31
CA LEU A 172 16.40 1.35 0.92
C LEU A 172 17.77 1.63 1.54
N GLN A 173 18.37 2.76 1.23
CA GLN A 173 19.59 3.23 1.88
C GLN A 173 19.21 4.09 3.07
N ASP A 174 19.04 3.46 4.23
CA ASP A 174 18.70 4.11 5.49
C ASP A 174 19.91 4.84 6.07
N VAL A 175 19.73 6.05 6.57
CA VAL A 175 20.81 6.89 7.12
C VAL A 175 21.48 6.28 8.36
N ASN A 176 20.77 5.41 9.11
CA ASN A 176 21.27 4.77 10.32
C ASN A 176 21.73 3.33 10.09
N PHE A 177 21.03 2.60 9.21
CA PHE A 177 21.24 1.17 9.02
C PHE A 177 21.92 0.82 7.68
N GLY A 178 22.23 1.83 6.83
CA GLY A 178 22.83 1.60 5.51
C GLY A 178 21.85 0.92 4.55
N ASN A 179 22.35 0.02 3.71
CA ASN A 179 21.50 -0.69 2.77
C ASN A 179 20.65 -1.74 3.46
N THR A 180 19.33 -1.58 3.39
CA THR A 180 18.31 -2.50 3.88
C THR A 180 17.51 -3.05 2.70
N PHE A 181 17.10 -4.32 2.76
CA PHE A 181 16.52 -5.05 1.65
C PHE A 181 15.17 -5.65 2.04
N TYR A 182 14.15 -5.39 1.23
CA TYR A 182 12.78 -5.78 1.52
C TYR A 182 12.13 -6.51 0.35
N ARG A 183 11.30 -7.48 0.69
CA ARG A 183 10.31 -8.08 -0.20
C ARG A 183 8.97 -7.42 0.09
N GLY A 184 8.33 -6.89 -0.93
CA GLY A 184 6.98 -6.35 -0.90
C GLY A 184 6.03 -7.31 -1.60
N GLU A 185 4.94 -7.69 -0.93
CA GLU A 185 3.88 -8.56 -1.44
C GLU A 185 2.59 -7.77 -1.47
N PHE A 186 2.11 -7.51 -2.67
CA PHE A 186 0.84 -6.82 -2.91
C PHE A 186 -0.26 -7.83 -3.18
N SER A 187 -1.45 -7.56 -2.67
CA SER A 187 -2.68 -8.25 -3.04
C SER A 187 -3.86 -7.28 -3.07
N SER A 188 -4.78 -7.50 -4.02
CA SER A 188 -6.03 -6.75 -4.09
C SER A 188 -7.19 -7.57 -3.57
N SER A 189 -8.08 -6.94 -2.82
CA SER A 189 -9.33 -7.51 -2.33
C SER A 189 -10.54 -6.80 -2.96
N HIS A 190 -11.75 -7.24 -2.61
CA HIS A 190 -12.97 -6.60 -3.08
C HIS A 190 -13.07 -5.12 -2.65
N TYR A 191 -12.66 -4.81 -1.42
CA TYR A 191 -12.79 -3.46 -0.85
C TYR A 191 -11.51 -2.64 -0.97
N GLY A 192 -10.35 -3.25 -0.76
CA GLY A 192 -9.09 -2.53 -0.63
C GLY A 192 -7.91 -3.28 -1.23
N ILE A 193 -6.74 -2.78 -0.91
CA ILE A 193 -5.44 -3.39 -1.23
C ILE A 193 -4.66 -3.65 0.05
N ILE A 194 -3.86 -4.70 0.04
CA ILE A 194 -2.91 -5.03 1.11
C ILE A 194 -1.50 -5.03 0.52
N TYR A 195 -0.59 -4.38 1.19
CA TYR A 195 0.82 -4.39 0.86
C TYR A 195 1.62 -4.81 2.09
N HIS A 196 2.26 -5.97 1.99
CA HIS A 196 3.07 -6.52 3.07
C HIS A 196 4.55 -6.40 2.74
N LEU A 197 5.31 -5.74 3.61
CA LEU A 197 6.74 -5.51 3.47
C LEU A 197 7.50 -6.31 4.54
N THR A 198 8.52 -7.08 4.13
CA THR A 198 9.35 -7.87 5.05
C THR A 198 10.82 -7.75 4.65
N ASN A 199 11.72 -7.58 5.63
CA ASN A 199 13.16 -7.60 5.34
C ASN A 199 13.63 -9.01 4.97
N PHE A 200 14.28 -9.17 3.80
CA PHE A 200 14.82 -10.45 3.36
C PHE A 200 16.34 -10.57 3.54
N ARG A 201 16.96 -9.62 4.23
CA ARG A 201 18.36 -9.66 4.69
C ARG A 201 18.46 -9.10 6.09
N THR A 202 19.47 -9.59 6.84
CA THR A 202 19.80 -9.04 8.15
C THR A 202 20.10 -7.56 8.08
N ILE A 203 19.44 -6.76 8.91
CA ILE A 203 19.70 -5.33 9.07
C ILE A 203 20.77 -5.15 10.14
N ARG A 204 21.77 -4.32 9.85
CA ARG A 204 22.92 -4.08 10.72
C ARG A 204 22.99 -2.61 11.11
N PHE A 205 23.46 -2.36 12.34
CA PHE A 205 23.90 -1.05 12.76
C PHE A 205 25.42 -1.11 12.96
N LEU A 206 26.16 -0.41 12.10
CA LEU A 206 27.61 -0.61 11.97
C LEU A 206 27.92 -2.09 11.66
N LEU A 207 28.63 -2.77 12.54
CA LEU A 207 28.97 -4.20 12.39
C LEU A 207 28.02 -5.15 13.13
N PHE A 208 27.09 -4.61 13.93
CA PHE A 208 26.23 -5.43 14.77
C PHE A 208 24.90 -5.75 14.08
N PRO A 209 24.45 -7.03 14.06
CA PRO A 209 23.14 -7.39 13.57
C PRO A 209 22.09 -6.88 14.56
N VAL A 210 21.18 -6.02 14.07
CA VAL A 210 20.07 -5.45 14.85
C VAL A 210 18.80 -6.28 14.64
N LEU A 211 18.52 -6.63 13.40
CA LEU A 211 17.34 -7.39 13.00
C LEU A 211 17.77 -8.51 12.05
N ARG A 212 17.38 -9.73 12.35
CA ARG A 212 17.57 -10.87 11.44
C ARG A 212 16.60 -10.78 10.25
N GLU A 213 16.79 -11.64 9.27
CA GLU A 213 15.84 -11.83 8.18
C GLU A 213 14.46 -12.11 8.72
N GLU A 214 13.45 -11.52 8.10
CA GLU A 214 12.02 -11.62 8.43
C GLU A 214 11.62 -11.11 9.82
N ASN A 215 12.52 -10.49 10.58
CA ASN A 215 12.21 -9.94 11.91
C ASN A 215 11.72 -8.48 11.90
N LEU A 216 11.56 -7.88 10.71
CA LEU A 216 10.87 -6.61 10.54
C LEU A 216 9.79 -6.79 9.48
N SER A 217 8.58 -6.38 9.81
CA SER A 217 7.51 -6.32 8.83
C SER A 217 6.70 -5.03 8.96
N ALA A 218 6.10 -4.63 7.85
CA ALA A 218 5.08 -3.60 7.82
C ALA A 218 3.96 -4.08 6.89
N THR A 219 2.71 -3.94 7.32
CA THR A 219 1.54 -4.24 6.52
C THR A 219 0.74 -2.96 6.37
N VAL A 220 0.38 -2.63 5.13
CA VAL A 220 -0.44 -1.48 4.79
C VAL A 220 -1.73 -2.00 4.19
N TYR A 221 -2.85 -1.56 4.72
CA TYR A 221 -4.16 -1.74 4.13
C TYR A 221 -4.69 -0.38 3.68
N MET A 222 -5.17 -0.31 2.44
CA MET A 222 -5.77 0.90 1.90
C MET A 222 -7.12 0.56 1.28
N GLU A 223 -8.14 1.36 1.63
CA GLU A 223 -9.50 1.18 1.14
C GLU A 223 -10.14 2.53 0.84
N PRO A 224 -10.70 2.72 -0.37
CA PRO A 224 -11.51 3.88 -0.66
C PRO A 224 -12.84 3.79 0.11
N LEU A 225 -13.09 4.77 0.98
CA LEU A 225 -14.30 4.93 1.76
C LEU A 225 -15.18 6.04 1.17
N VAL A 226 -16.37 6.25 1.73
CA VAL A 226 -17.23 7.40 1.41
C VAL A 226 -16.52 8.71 1.72
N GLU A 227 -15.77 8.77 2.83
CA GLU A 227 -15.13 9.98 3.35
C GLU A 227 -13.74 10.26 2.74
N GLY A 228 -13.05 9.24 2.19
CA GLY A 228 -11.70 9.40 1.72
C GLY A 228 -10.98 8.06 1.52
N MET A 229 -9.65 8.09 1.37
CA MET A 229 -8.83 6.89 1.36
C MET A 229 -8.43 6.54 2.80
N LEU A 230 -8.91 5.41 3.31
CA LEU A 230 -8.38 4.80 4.53
C LEU A 230 -6.96 4.29 4.28
N ILE A 231 -6.05 4.60 5.19
CA ILE A 231 -4.69 4.07 5.23
C ILE A 231 -4.48 3.51 6.64
N TYR A 232 -4.36 2.20 6.75
CA TYR A 232 -4.05 1.53 8.00
C TYR A 232 -2.69 0.84 7.88
N VAL A 233 -1.79 1.09 8.83
CA VAL A 233 -0.43 0.54 8.85
C VAL A 233 -0.18 -0.17 10.15
N ILE A 234 0.33 -1.40 10.08
CA ILE A 234 0.98 -2.09 11.18
C ILE A 234 2.45 -2.22 10.83
N ALA A 235 3.34 -1.74 11.69
CA ALA A 235 4.77 -1.95 11.53
C ALA A 235 5.32 -2.56 12.82
N GLY A 236 6.21 -3.55 12.70
CA GLY A 236 6.77 -4.20 13.85
C GLY A 236 8.15 -4.81 13.62
N ALA A 237 8.87 -5.05 14.70
CA ALA A 237 10.18 -5.66 14.68
C ALA A 237 10.44 -6.54 15.91
N ASP A 238 11.13 -7.68 15.69
CA ASP A 238 11.63 -8.54 16.76
C ASP A 238 13.08 -8.24 17.04
N VAL A 239 13.33 -7.56 18.16
CA VAL A 239 14.66 -7.11 18.56
C VAL A 239 15.08 -7.79 19.85
N SER A 240 16.36 -8.13 19.97
CA SER A 240 16.88 -8.65 21.22
C SER A 240 16.89 -7.59 22.32
N ALA A 241 16.76 -8.02 23.58
CA ALA A 241 16.84 -7.13 24.74
C ALA A 241 18.14 -6.29 24.76
N PHE A 242 19.24 -6.87 24.29
CA PHE A 242 20.52 -6.16 24.16
C PHE A 242 20.45 -4.99 23.19
N VAL A 243 19.80 -5.15 22.04
CA VAL A 243 19.62 -4.09 21.05
C VAL A 243 18.63 -3.05 21.58
N ALA A 244 17.50 -3.48 22.13
CA ALA A 244 16.47 -2.62 22.70
C ALA A 244 16.99 -1.74 23.85
N SER A 245 18.01 -2.19 24.60
CA SER A 245 18.63 -1.37 25.64
C SER A 245 19.52 -0.23 25.13
N ARG A 246 19.82 -0.19 23.81
CA ARG A 246 20.74 0.78 23.19
C ARG A 246 20.10 1.63 22.10
N ILE A 247 19.01 1.17 21.54
CA ILE A 247 18.29 1.81 20.44
C ILE A 247 16.85 1.97 20.87
N ASP A 248 16.30 3.16 20.76
CA ASP A 248 14.87 3.42 20.95
C ASP A 248 14.09 2.86 19.73
N ILE A 249 13.78 1.57 19.79
CA ILE A 249 13.12 0.84 18.71
C ILE A 249 11.69 1.36 18.47
N PRO A 250 10.85 1.60 19.49
CA PRO A 250 9.52 2.16 19.28
C PRO A 250 9.55 3.46 18.46
N SER A 251 10.35 4.44 18.87
CA SER A 251 10.48 5.69 18.11
C SER A 251 11.08 5.50 16.71
N ALA A 252 11.98 4.53 16.54
CA ALA A 252 12.56 4.24 15.24
C ALA A 252 11.54 3.64 14.26
N ILE A 253 10.62 2.78 14.74
CA ILE A 253 9.53 2.20 13.95
C ILE A 253 8.48 3.28 13.66
N ALA A 254 8.02 4.01 14.68
CA ALA A 254 6.98 5.03 14.54
C ALA A 254 7.37 6.08 13.48
N ARG A 255 8.59 6.65 13.57
CA ARG A 255 9.07 7.64 12.58
C ARG A 255 9.10 7.11 11.14
N ARG A 256 9.40 5.82 10.94
CA ARG A 256 9.36 5.22 9.59
C ARG A 256 7.94 5.01 9.11
N ALA A 257 7.05 4.64 10.00
CA ALA A 257 5.64 4.47 9.68
C ALA A 257 4.96 5.82 9.37
N GLU A 258 5.26 6.90 10.13
CA GLU A 258 4.83 8.27 9.85
C GLU A 258 5.33 8.76 8.48
N LEU A 259 6.62 8.60 8.19
CA LEU A 259 7.20 8.99 6.90
C LEU A 259 6.57 8.19 5.75
N PHE A 260 6.30 6.91 5.98
CA PHE A 260 5.61 6.07 5.01
C PHE A 260 4.17 6.57 4.75
N LEU A 261 3.41 6.91 5.81
CA LEU A 261 2.08 7.50 5.68
C LEU A 261 2.13 8.76 4.83
N LYS A 262 3.06 9.67 5.14
CA LYS A 262 3.23 10.90 4.38
C LYS A 262 3.56 10.63 2.91
N TRP A 263 4.50 9.73 2.63
CA TRP A 263 4.86 9.35 1.27
C TRP A 263 3.67 8.82 0.47
N VAL A 264 2.84 7.95 1.06
CA VAL A 264 1.64 7.41 0.42
C VAL A 264 0.60 8.50 0.19
N SER A 265 0.37 9.38 1.18
CA SER A 265 -0.59 10.48 1.08
C SER A 265 -0.19 11.46 -0.02
N ASP A 266 1.08 11.89 -0.06
CA ASP A 266 1.59 12.78 -1.10
C ASP A 266 1.53 12.10 -2.49
N GLY A 267 1.81 10.79 -2.56
CA GLY A 267 1.68 10.00 -3.77
C GLY A 267 0.25 9.92 -4.31
N LEU A 268 -0.73 9.76 -3.44
CA LEU A 268 -2.16 9.78 -3.80
C LEU A 268 -2.59 11.15 -4.30
N GLN A 269 -2.22 12.23 -3.60
CA GLN A 269 -2.56 13.61 -3.99
C GLN A 269 -1.94 14.00 -5.34
N ALA A 270 -0.75 13.50 -5.65
CA ALA A 270 -0.06 13.80 -6.92
C ALA A 270 -0.71 13.13 -8.16
N LEU A 271 -1.66 12.21 -7.97
CA LEU A 271 -2.40 11.56 -9.07
C LEU A 271 -3.64 12.33 -9.50
N HIS A 272 -4.06 13.32 -8.73
CA HIS A 272 -5.27 14.15 -8.90
C HIS A 272 -4.95 15.63 -8.92
#